data_f98e610666d6cca4d46b6c0cdebe7cee
#
_entry.id   f98e610666d6cca4d46b6c0cdebe7cee
#
_cell.length_a   1.000
_cell.length_b   1.000
_cell.length_c   1.000
_cell.angle_alpha   90.00
_cell.angle_beta   90.00
_cell.angle_gamma   90.00
#
_symmetry.space_group_name_H-M   'P 1'
#
loop_
_entity.id
_entity.type
_entity.pdbx_description
1 polymer ?
#
loop_
_entity_poly.entity_id
_entity_poly.type
_entity_poly.pdbx_seq_one_letter_code
_entity_poly.pdbx_strand_id
1 'polypeptide(L)'
;MVDNHGGPRHQIATAKAVKRLFERRGFHIISPFLHFYRRMVDNDPELLERLGAGPGACGDTDDCHGGLNETSLMLCAFPGKVSPEWKGLERTAINRRRWPNLLLGAVGRALKALGLHEMAEDVGYIGVMLCWVTEKDPPTYIGEPRAASPEAGDRMLDAFSEEATGAVVDALDGKAPYYTPIGWSLRFLEPSL
;
A
#
# COMPACT_ATOMS: atom_id res chain seq x y z
N MET A 1 -1.35 -8.94 -13.94
CA MET A 1 -2.13 -7.66 -13.87
C MET A 1 -1.22 -6.61 -13.26
N VAL A 2 -1.10 -5.46 -13.89
CA VAL A 2 -0.32 -4.34 -13.34
C VAL A 2 -1.32 -3.30 -12.85
N ASP A 3 -1.23 -2.97 -11.57
CA ASP A 3 -2.09 -2.02 -10.89
C ASP A 3 -1.31 -1.44 -9.72
N ASN A 4 -1.45 -0.17 -9.44
CA ASN A 4 -0.75 0.53 -8.37
C ASN A 4 -1.71 1.40 -7.54
N HIS A 5 -2.99 1.04 -7.49
CA HIS A 5 -3.97 1.80 -6.73
C HIS A 5 -4.19 1.22 -5.33
N GLY A 6 -3.75 1.96 -4.29
CA GLY A 6 -3.81 1.56 -2.88
C GLY A 6 -5.21 1.59 -2.24
N GLY A 7 -6.27 1.98 -2.96
CA GLY A 7 -7.62 2.08 -2.39
C GLY A 7 -8.16 0.73 -1.90
N PRO A 8 -8.55 0.58 -0.60
CA PRO A 8 -8.92 -0.71 -0.02
C PRO A 8 -10.05 -1.42 -0.77
N ARG A 9 -11.09 -0.71 -1.18
CA ARG A 9 -12.23 -1.31 -1.93
C ARG A 9 -11.79 -1.89 -3.27
N HIS A 10 -10.94 -1.19 -4.01
CA HIS A 10 -10.38 -1.67 -5.27
C HIS A 10 -9.54 -2.93 -5.05
N GLN A 11 -8.68 -2.94 -4.06
CA GLN A 11 -7.82 -4.07 -3.74
C GLN A 11 -8.63 -5.30 -3.28
N ILE A 12 -9.64 -5.11 -2.42
CA ILE A 12 -10.54 -6.19 -1.98
C ILE A 12 -11.29 -6.77 -3.18
N ALA A 13 -11.81 -5.94 -4.07
CA ALA A 13 -12.51 -6.39 -5.28
C ALA A 13 -11.57 -7.21 -6.19
N THR A 14 -10.34 -6.74 -6.40
CA THR A 14 -9.30 -7.44 -7.16
C THR A 14 -8.96 -8.79 -6.53
N ALA A 15 -8.69 -8.85 -5.22
CA ALA A 15 -8.37 -10.09 -4.53
C ALA A 15 -9.52 -11.11 -4.59
N LYS A 16 -10.78 -10.65 -4.43
CA LYS A 16 -11.97 -11.49 -4.60
C LYS A 16 -12.07 -12.03 -6.03
N ALA A 17 -11.82 -11.21 -7.06
CA ALA A 17 -11.86 -11.63 -8.45
C ALA A 17 -10.78 -12.65 -8.78
N VAL A 18 -9.54 -12.44 -8.34
CA VAL A 18 -8.42 -13.38 -8.49
C VAL A 18 -8.77 -14.74 -7.88
N LYS A 19 -9.21 -14.74 -6.62
CA LYS A 19 -9.61 -15.95 -5.92
C LYS A 19 -10.72 -16.70 -6.67
N ARG A 20 -11.77 -15.99 -7.08
CA ARG A 20 -12.92 -16.58 -7.80
C ARG A 20 -12.52 -17.20 -9.15
N LEU A 21 -11.62 -16.55 -9.90
CA LEU A 21 -11.15 -17.07 -11.18
C LEU A 21 -10.28 -18.32 -10.99
N PHE A 22 -9.42 -18.31 -9.98
CA PHE A 22 -8.65 -19.50 -9.64
C PHE A 22 -9.56 -20.68 -9.26
N GLU A 23 -10.48 -20.49 -8.33
CA GLU A 23 -11.39 -21.54 -7.85
C GLU A 23 -12.31 -22.11 -8.95
N ARG A 24 -12.76 -21.26 -9.89
CA ARG A 24 -13.70 -21.66 -10.94
C ARG A 24 -13.06 -22.17 -12.23
N ARG A 25 -11.86 -21.70 -12.54
CA ARG A 25 -11.24 -21.89 -13.85
C ARG A 25 -9.78 -22.37 -13.78
N GLY A 26 -9.17 -22.42 -12.61
CA GLY A 26 -7.75 -22.71 -12.45
C GLY A 26 -6.83 -21.62 -13.00
N PHE A 27 -7.34 -20.43 -13.29
CA PHE A 27 -6.52 -19.33 -13.79
C PHE A 27 -5.77 -18.63 -12.65
N HIS A 28 -4.45 -18.59 -12.77
CA HIS A 28 -3.61 -17.80 -11.91
C HIS A 28 -3.52 -16.35 -12.42
N ILE A 29 -4.03 -15.41 -11.65
CA ILE A 29 -3.81 -13.98 -11.89
C ILE A 29 -2.86 -13.50 -10.81
N ILE A 30 -1.70 -13.01 -11.22
CA ILE A 30 -0.71 -12.45 -10.32
C ILE A 30 -0.87 -10.95 -10.33
N SER A 31 -1.02 -10.37 -9.15
CA SER A 31 -1.02 -8.93 -8.91
C SER A 31 0.17 -8.59 -8.00
N PRO A 32 1.32 -8.19 -8.56
CA PRO A 32 2.50 -7.89 -7.77
C PRO A 32 2.24 -6.85 -6.69
N PHE A 33 1.46 -5.82 -7.00
CA PHE A 33 1.10 -4.79 -6.04
C PHE A 33 0.35 -5.33 -4.82
N LEU A 34 -0.64 -6.21 -5.01
CA LEU A 34 -1.34 -6.86 -3.89
C LEU A 34 -0.42 -7.73 -3.04
N HIS A 35 0.66 -8.24 -3.63
CA HIS A 35 1.59 -9.13 -2.95
C HIS A 35 2.46 -8.35 -1.94
N PHE A 36 2.98 -7.20 -2.31
CA PHE A 36 3.90 -6.46 -1.44
C PHE A 36 3.29 -5.24 -0.74
N TYR A 37 2.16 -4.70 -1.22
CA TYR A 37 1.60 -3.46 -0.68
C TYR A 37 1.25 -3.56 0.81
N ARG A 38 0.66 -4.67 1.23
CA ARG A 38 0.37 -4.90 2.66
C ARG A 38 1.64 -4.85 3.50
N ARG A 39 2.71 -5.49 3.04
CA ARG A 39 4.01 -5.49 3.71
C ARG A 39 4.60 -4.08 3.83
N MET A 40 4.43 -3.25 2.78
CA MET A 40 4.86 -1.84 2.84
C MET A 40 4.08 -1.06 3.90
N VAL A 41 2.76 -1.19 3.92
CA VAL A 41 1.90 -0.50 4.90
C VAL A 41 2.19 -0.94 6.32
N ASP A 42 2.44 -2.20 6.54
CA ASP A 42 2.77 -2.79 7.86
C ASP A 42 4.23 -2.53 8.28
N ASN A 43 5.01 -1.84 7.43
CA ASN A 43 6.44 -1.58 7.65
C ASN A 43 7.24 -2.86 7.90
N ASP A 44 7.02 -3.89 7.07
CA ASP A 44 7.72 -5.18 7.15
C ASP A 44 9.24 -4.97 7.16
N PRO A 45 9.96 -5.38 8.20
CA PRO A 45 11.37 -5.05 8.35
C PRO A 45 12.27 -5.62 7.24
N GLU A 46 11.99 -6.83 6.77
CA GLU A 46 12.76 -7.48 5.70
C GLU A 46 12.58 -6.73 4.38
N LEU A 47 11.33 -6.35 4.05
CA LEU A 47 11.05 -5.57 2.85
C LEU A 47 11.70 -4.19 2.94
N LEU A 48 11.59 -3.48 4.07
CA LEU A 48 12.19 -2.16 4.26
C LEU A 48 13.72 -2.20 4.14
N GLU A 49 14.39 -3.23 4.67
CA GLU A 49 15.83 -3.43 4.53
C GLU A 49 16.22 -3.57 3.05
N ARG A 50 15.50 -4.40 2.28
CA ARG A 50 15.73 -4.58 0.84
C ARG A 50 15.50 -3.29 0.05
N LEU A 51 14.49 -2.50 0.43
CA LEU A 51 14.20 -1.19 -0.17
C LEU A 51 15.25 -0.13 0.21
N GLY A 52 16.04 -0.37 1.25
CA GLY A 52 16.95 0.61 1.84
C GLY A 52 16.19 1.81 2.41
N ALA A 53 14.99 1.58 2.94
CA ALA A 53 14.10 2.59 3.47
C ALA A 53 13.76 2.31 4.94
N GLY A 54 13.39 3.35 5.67
CA GLY A 54 12.86 3.23 7.03
C GLY A 54 11.34 3.30 7.09
N PRO A 55 10.74 3.03 8.25
CA PRO A 55 9.33 3.28 8.48
C PRO A 55 8.95 4.73 8.17
N GLY A 56 7.80 4.95 7.53
CA GLY A 56 7.35 6.29 7.13
C GLY A 56 7.95 6.82 5.82
N ALA A 57 8.63 5.97 5.06
CA ALA A 57 9.34 6.35 3.83
C ALA A 57 9.08 5.41 2.65
N CYS A 58 8.12 4.49 2.75
CA CYS A 58 7.94 3.47 1.71
C CYS A 58 6.50 2.98 1.56
N GLY A 59 5.60 3.87 1.16
CA GLY A 59 4.24 3.51 0.79
C GLY A 59 3.29 3.23 1.97
N ASP A 60 3.72 3.48 3.19
CA ASP A 60 2.83 3.48 4.36
C ASP A 60 2.01 4.78 4.48
N THR A 61 1.27 4.96 5.56
CA THR A 61 0.43 6.15 5.76
C THR A 61 1.20 7.46 5.91
N ASP A 62 2.52 7.43 6.04
CA ASP A 62 3.40 8.61 6.11
C ASP A 62 4.08 8.93 4.77
N ASP A 63 4.01 8.02 3.78
CA ASP A 63 4.53 8.19 2.42
C ASP A 63 3.60 7.56 1.36
N CYS A 64 2.30 7.76 1.48
CA CYS A 64 1.30 7.00 0.73
C CYS A 64 0.98 7.55 -0.66
N HIS A 65 1.44 8.73 -1.03
CA HIS A 65 1.14 9.32 -2.34
C HIS A 65 2.11 10.45 -2.71
N GLY A 66 2.78 10.33 -3.86
CA GLY A 66 3.67 11.36 -4.39
C GLY A 66 4.86 11.72 -3.49
N GLY A 67 5.16 10.89 -2.49
CA GLY A 67 6.23 11.08 -1.54
C GLY A 67 7.59 10.56 -2.03
N LEU A 68 8.41 10.04 -1.12
CA LEU A 68 9.73 9.51 -1.46
C LEU A 68 9.63 8.31 -2.39
N ASN A 69 8.73 7.36 -2.09
CA ASN A 69 8.58 6.12 -2.83
C ASN A 69 8.27 6.37 -4.32
N GLU A 70 7.12 6.96 -4.61
CA GLU A 70 6.66 7.15 -5.99
C GLU A 70 7.57 8.11 -6.76
N THR A 71 8.10 9.14 -6.10
CA THR A 71 9.05 10.07 -6.73
C THR A 71 10.35 9.37 -7.09
N SER A 72 10.90 8.50 -6.23
CA SER A 72 12.11 7.72 -6.51
C SER A 72 11.91 6.78 -7.70
N LEU A 73 10.79 6.06 -7.74
CA LEU A 73 10.44 5.19 -8.87
C LEU A 73 10.36 5.97 -10.19
N MET A 74 9.75 7.16 -10.17
CA MET A 74 9.65 8.00 -11.36
C MET A 74 11.00 8.59 -11.76
N LEU A 75 11.85 8.97 -10.81
CA LEU A 75 13.21 9.46 -11.09
C LEU A 75 14.09 8.37 -11.72
N CYS A 76 13.94 7.13 -11.28
CA CYS A 76 14.65 5.99 -11.87
C CYS A 76 14.13 5.67 -13.28
N ALA A 77 12.82 5.47 -13.43
CA ALA A 77 12.25 4.97 -14.68
C ALA A 77 12.10 6.07 -15.76
N PHE A 78 11.74 7.29 -15.39
CA PHE A 78 11.40 8.39 -16.29
C PHE A 78 11.92 9.76 -15.79
N PRO A 79 13.24 9.95 -15.60
CA PRO A 79 13.78 11.16 -14.96
C PRO A 79 13.38 12.46 -15.68
N GLY A 80 13.25 12.42 -17.00
CA GLY A 80 12.83 13.58 -17.80
C GLY A 80 11.34 13.95 -17.69
N LYS A 81 10.54 13.17 -16.95
CA LYS A 81 9.11 13.44 -16.72
C LYS A 81 8.83 13.96 -15.32
N VAL A 82 9.81 13.98 -14.44
CA VAL A 82 9.67 14.52 -13.08
C VAL A 82 10.03 16.00 -13.09
N SER A 83 9.08 16.87 -12.66
CA SER A 83 9.36 18.30 -12.54
C SER A 83 10.51 18.54 -11.55
N PRO A 84 11.51 19.37 -11.88
CA PRO A 84 12.63 19.68 -10.99
C PRO A 84 12.20 20.32 -9.66
N GLU A 85 10.98 20.80 -9.56
CA GLU A 85 10.40 21.40 -8.35
C GLU A 85 10.33 20.41 -7.18
N TRP A 86 10.35 19.09 -7.45
CA TRP A 86 10.32 18.06 -6.40
C TRP A 86 11.41 18.26 -5.33
N LYS A 87 12.56 18.83 -5.71
CA LYS A 87 13.69 19.11 -4.80
C LYS A 87 13.37 20.15 -3.73
N GLY A 88 12.40 21.01 -4.01
CA GLY A 88 11.95 22.07 -3.09
C GLY A 88 10.71 21.69 -2.28
N LEU A 89 10.10 20.53 -2.54
CA LEU A 89 8.89 20.12 -1.84
C LEU A 89 9.22 19.67 -0.41
N GLU A 90 8.56 20.28 0.56
CA GLU A 90 8.71 19.91 1.96
C GLU A 90 7.91 18.64 2.27
N ARG A 91 8.20 18.02 3.43
CA ARG A 91 7.42 16.90 3.91
C ARG A 91 6.00 17.33 4.23
N THR A 92 5.02 16.59 3.71
CA THR A 92 3.61 16.70 4.10
C THR A 92 3.14 15.43 4.80
N ALA A 93 2.14 15.59 5.68
CA ALA A 93 1.59 14.49 6.45
C ALA A 93 0.07 14.62 6.60
N ILE A 94 -0.60 13.50 6.75
CA ILE A 94 -2.04 13.47 7.03
C ILE A 94 -2.31 14.03 8.43
N ASN A 95 -3.28 14.92 8.55
CA ASN A 95 -3.73 15.42 9.84
C ASN A 95 -4.52 14.35 10.61
N ARG A 96 -3.81 13.54 11.38
CA ARG A 96 -4.37 12.41 12.14
C ARG A 96 -5.21 12.83 13.36
N ARG A 97 -5.31 14.13 13.67
CA ARG A 97 -6.13 14.65 14.79
C ARG A 97 -7.59 14.86 14.41
N ARG A 98 -7.97 14.58 13.16
CA ARG A 98 -9.35 14.70 12.70
C ARG A 98 -10.23 13.56 13.25
N TRP A 99 -11.54 13.84 13.32
CA TRP A 99 -12.53 12.93 13.91
C TRP A 99 -12.56 11.51 13.30
N PRO A 100 -12.35 11.29 11.98
CA PRO A 100 -12.37 9.92 11.45
C PRO A 100 -11.31 9.04 12.12
N ASN A 101 -10.09 9.53 12.25
CA ASN A 101 -9.01 8.76 12.90
C ASN A 101 -9.21 8.65 14.41
N LEU A 102 -9.74 9.68 15.08
CA LEU A 102 -10.03 9.60 16.52
C LEU A 102 -11.08 8.54 16.83
N LEU A 103 -12.17 8.49 16.05
CA LEU A 103 -13.22 7.50 16.19
C LEU A 103 -12.74 6.09 15.85
N LEU A 104 -12.20 5.89 14.65
CA LEU A 104 -11.74 4.58 14.19
C LEU A 104 -10.53 4.09 14.97
N GLY A 105 -9.67 4.97 15.45
CA GLY A 105 -8.60 4.62 16.37
C GLY A 105 -9.11 4.11 17.72
N ALA A 106 -10.21 4.67 18.24
CA ALA A 106 -10.85 4.13 19.44
C ALA A 106 -11.44 2.74 19.19
N VAL A 107 -12.12 2.53 18.06
CA VAL A 107 -12.61 1.22 17.62
C VAL A 107 -11.44 0.23 17.46
N GLY A 108 -10.36 0.62 16.82
CA GLY A 108 -9.17 -0.21 16.66
C GLY A 108 -8.57 -0.65 18.00
N ARG A 109 -8.49 0.25 19.00
CA ARG A 109 -8.04 -0.13 20.36
C ARG A 109 -8.95 -1.16 21.01
N ALA A 110 -10.27 -1.01 20.87
CA ALA A 110 -11.23 -1.96 21.37
C ALA A 110 -11.09 -3.34 20.70
N LEU A 111 -10.96 -3.37 19.37
CA LEU A 111 -10.72 -4.60 18.60
C LEU A 111 -9.43 -5.29 19.03
N LYS A 112 -8.35 -4.52 19.22
CA LYS A 112 -7.07 -5.06 19.69
C LYS A 112 -7.18 -5.68 21.08
N ALA A 113 -7.93 -5.06 21.98
CA ALA A 113 -8.21 -5.61 23.32
C ALA A 113 -9.02 -6.92 23.28
N LEU A 114 -9.79 -7.14 22.21
CA LEU A 114 -10.52 -8.39 21.94
C LEU A 114 -9.69 -9.44 21.18
N GLY A 115 -8.40 -9.19 20.91
CA GLY A 115 -7.52 -10.08 20.15
C GLY A 115 -7.72 -10.03 18.62
N LEU A 116 -8.53 -9.10 18.10
CA LEU A 116 -8.81 -8.95 16.67
C LEU A 116 -7.78 -8.00 16.01
N HIS A 117 -6.51 -8.42 16.01
CA HIS A 117 -5.37 -7.57 15.61
C HIS A 117 -5.45 -7.08 14.16
N GLU A 118 -5.65 -7.99 13.19
CA GLU A 118 -5.74 -7.60 11.78
C GLU A 118 -6.88 -6.59 11.51
N MET A 119 -8.02 -6.81 12.15
CA MET A 119 -9.16 -5.90 12.02
C MET A 119 -8.87 -4.52 12.66
N ALA A 120 -8.14 -4.51 13.77
CA ALA A 120 -7.72 -3.27 14.42
C ALA A 120 -6.78 -2.45 13.53
N GLU A 121 -5.84 -3.11 12.85
CA GLU A 121 -4.90 -2.49 11.90
C GLU A 121 -5.63 -1.95 10.67
N ASP A 122 -6.50 -2.75 10.06
CA ASP A 122 -7.32 -2.34 8.91
C ASP A 122 -8.19 -1.11 9.25
N VAL A 123 -8.86 -1.12 10.41
CA VAL A 123 -9.68 0.01 10.88
C VAL A 123 -8.82 1.23 11.15
N GLY A 124 -7.65 1.05 11.74
CA GLY A 124 -6.68 2.12 11.99
C GLY A 124 -6.20 2.78 10.70
N TYR A 125 -5.80 1.98 9.71
CA TYR A 125 -5.40 2.46 8.39
C TYR A 125 -6.53 3.27 7.72
N ILE A 126 -7.74 2.72 7.69
CA ILE A 126 -8.91 3.40 7.10
C ILE A 126 -9.18 4.73 7.81
N GLY A 127 -9.05 4.78 9.13
CA GLY A 127 -9.21 6.01 9.91
C GLY A 127 -8.24 7.11 9.49
N VAL A 128 -6.98 6.78 9.28
CA VAL A 128 -5.96 7.73 8.81
C VAL A 128 -6.27 8.18 7.39
N MET A 129 -6.55 7.25 6.47
CA MET A 129 -6.82 7.58 5.06
C MET A 129 -8.09 8.43 4.89
N LEU A 130 -9.13 8.19 5.70
CA LEU A 130 -10.33 9.04 5.73
C LEU A 130 -10.00 10.47 6.16
N CYS A 131 -9.03 10.69 7.03
CA CYS A 131 -8.59 12.04 7.37
C CYS A 131 -8.08 12.81 6.15
N TRP A 132 -7.35 12.15 5.26
CA TRP A 132 -6.84 12.75 4.03
C TRP A 132 -7.96 12.99 3.01
N VAL A 133 -8.68 11.94 2.63
CA VAL A 133 -9.66 12.02 1.51
C VAL A 133 -10.92 12.84 1.83
N THR A 134 -11.19 13.11 3.11
CA THR A 134 -12.30 13.97 3.54
C THR A 134 -11.86 15.37 3.97
N GLU A 135 -10.58 15.72 3.79
CA GLU A 135 -10.12 17.08 4.03
C GLU A 135 -10.65 18.02 2.94
N LYS A 136 -10.97 19.26 3.33
CA LYS A 136 -11.51 20.24 2.38
C LYS A 136 -10.47 20.63 1.32
N ASP A 137 -9.23 20.79 1.75
CA ASP A 137 -8.09 21.14 0.90
C ASP A 137 -6.95 20.13 1.23
N PRO A 138 -7.04 18.87 0.75
CA PRO A 138 -6.07 17.85 1.09
C PRO A 138 -4.73 18.16 0.44
N PRO A 139 -3.60 17.82 1.11
CA PRO A 139 -2.30 17.87 0.48
C PRO A 139 -2.29 17.06 -0.82
N THR A 140 -1.66 17.57 -1.86
CA THR A 140 -1.55 16.90 -3.16
C THR A 140 -0.60 15.72 -3.13
N TYR A 141 0.26 15.63 -2.13
CA TYR A 141 1.15 14.51 -1.85
C TYR A 141 1.28 14.29 -0.34
N ILE A 142 1.64 13.07 0.05
CA ILE A 142 1.93 12.68 1.43
C ILE A 142 3.28 11.97 1.45
N GLY A 143 4.21 12.51 2.21
CA GLY A 143 5.59 12.04 2.29
C GLY A 143 6.60 13.15 2.09
N GLU A 144 7.82 12.78 1.73
CA GLU A 144 8.96 13.70 1.56
C GLU A 144 9.59 13.55 0.17
N PRO A 145 9.01 14.16 -0.89
CA PRO A 145 9.53 14.02 -2.26
C PRO A 145 11.00 14.43 -2.39
N ARG A 146 11.44 15.49 -1.68
CA ARG A 146 12.83 15.98 -1.76
C ARG A 146 13.89 14.96 -1.26
N ALA A 147 13.47 13.93 -0.53
CA ALA A 147 14.36 12.85 -0.09
C ALA A 147 14.49 11.73 -1.13
N ALA A 148 13.73 11.82 -2.24
CA ALA A 148 13.75 10.82 -3.29
C ALA A 148 15.10 10.82 -4.06
N SER A 149 15.45 9.66 -4.61
CA SER A 149 16.60 9.54 -5.50
C SER A 149 16.38 8.42 -6.54
N PRO A 150 17.07 8.50 -7.71
CA PRO A 150 17.06 7.41 -8.69
C PRO A 150 17.55 6.08 -8.11
N GLU A 151 18.56 6.11 -7.24
CA GLU A 151 19.15 4.92 -6.61
C GLU A 151 18.17 4.24 -5.64
N ALA A 152 17.35 5.02 -4.93
CA ALA A 152 16.26 4.48 -4.12
C ALA A 152 15.20 3.83 -5.01
N GLY A 153 14.84 4.47 -6.12
CA GLY A 153 13.92 3.91 -7.11
C GLY A 153 14.40 2.60 -7.72
N ASP A 154 15.68 2.49 -8.03
CA ASP A 154 16.31 1.28 -8.57
C ASP A 154 16.20 0.11 -7.59
N ARG A 155 16.58 0.31 -6.32
CA ARG A 155 16.40 -0.70 -5.27
C ARG A 155 14.94 -1.13 -5.09
N MET A 156 14.00 -0.18 -5.20
CA MET A 156 12.57 -0.48 -5.12
C MET A 156 12.10 -1.35 -6.30
N LEU A 157 12.55 -1.02 -7.53
CA LEU A 157 12.22 -1.82 -8.71
C LEU A 157 12.77 -3.23 -8.61
N ASP A 158 14.01 -3.39 -8.15
CA ASP A 158 14.62 -4.69 -7.93
C ASP A 158 13.82 -5.52 -6.91
N ALA A 159 13.54 -4.96 -5.73
CA ALA A 159 12.77 -5.64 -4.69
C ALA A 159 11.35 -6.03 -5.19
N PHE A 160 10.65 -5.14 -5.89
CA PHE A 160 9.33 -5.45 -6.44
C PHE A 160 9.37 -6.49 -7.56
N SER A 161 10.44 -6.50 -8.37
CA SER A 161 10.65 -7.49 -9.42
C SER A 161 10.91 -8.88 -8.83
N GLU A 162 11.67 -8.96 -7.75
CA GLU A 162 11.92 -10.23 -7.06
C GLU A 162 10.64 -10.77 -6.41
N GLU A 163 9.85 -9.92 -5.71
CA GLU A 163 8.55 -10.29 -5.15
C GLU A 163 7.58 -10.78 -6.25
N ALA A 164 7.52 -10.07 -7.37
CA ALA A 164 6.69 -10.47 -8.50
C ALA A 164 7.15 -11.81 -9.10
N THR A 165 8.46 -12.03 -9.22
CA THR A 165 9.05 -13.27 -9.72
C THR A 165 8.71 -14.44 -8.78
N GLY A 166 8.83 -14.26 -7.47
CA GLY A 166 8.41 -15.25 -6.48
C GLY A 166 6.94 -15.66 -6.65
N ALA A 167 6.05 -14.66 -6.81
CA ALA A 167 4.63 -14.94 -7.04
C ALA A 167 4.36 -15.67 -8.36
N VAL A 168 5.17 -15.44 -9.42
CA VAL A 168 5.08 -16.19 -10.69
C VAL A 168 5.52 -17.64 -10.49
N VAL A 169 6.64 -17.86 -9.79
CA VAL A 169 7.14 -19.22 -9.50
C VAL A 169 6.10 -20.00 -8.69
N ASP A 170 5.54 -19.39 -7.64
CA ASP A 170 4.49 -20.01 -6.83
C ASP A 170 3.26 -20.41 -7.67
N ALA A 171 2.86 -19.57 -8.62
CA ALA A 171 1.77 -19.90 -9.53
C ALA A 171 2.12 -21.07 -10.48
N LEU A 172 3.35 -21.13 -10.99
CA LEU A 172 3.84 -22.24 -11.82
C LEU A 172 3.90 -23.56 -11.04
N ASP A 173 4.22 -23.48 -9.74
CA ASP A 173 4.18 -24.62 -8.82
C ASP A 173 2.76 -25.04 -8.41
N GLY A 174 1.73 -24.37 -8.95
CA GLY A 174 0.33 -24.68 -8.69
C GLY A 174 -0.20 -24.14 -7.35
N LYS A 175 0.54 -23.28 -6.66
CA LYS A 175 0.09 -22.66 -5.42
C LYS A 175 -1.06 -21.69 -5.71
N ALA A 176 -2.13 -21.76 -4.90
CA ALA A 176 -3.26 -20.85 -5.05
C ALA A 176 -2.84 -19.38 -4.75
N PRO A 177 -3.27 -18.42 -5.59
CA PRO A 177 -3.03 -17.00 -5.30
C PRO A 177 -3.83 -16.61 -4.06
N TYR A 178 -3.12 -16.11 -3.04
CA TYR A 178 -3.73 -15.65 -1.81
C TYR A 178 -3.26 -14.24 -1.49
N TYR A 179 -4.21 -13.30 -1.48
CA TYR A 179 -3.94 -11.91 -1.18
C TYR A 179 -4.80 -11.44 -0.01
N THR A 180 -4.17 -10.77 0.94
CA THR A 180 -4.81 -10.13 2.09
C THR A 180 -4.59 -8.60 2.03
N PRO A 181 -5.28 -7.90 1.11
CA PRO A 181 -5.11 -6.45 0.99
C PRO A 181 -5.58 -5.72 2.24
N ILE A 182 -5.21 -4.46 2.34
CA ILE A 182 -5.71 -3.57 3.40
C ILE A 182 -7.25 -3.57 3.39
N GLY A 183 -7.85 -3.74 4.55
CA GLY A 183 -9.29 -3.86 4.73
C GLY A 183 -9.84 -5.28 4.50
N TRP A 184 -9.00 -6.28 4.22
CA TRP A 184 -9.46 -7.66 3.98
C TRP A 184 -10.23 -8.25 5.15
N SER A 185 -9.88 -7.93 6.37
CA SER A 185 -10.59 -8.36 7.57
C SER A 185 -12.02 -7.83 7.62
N LEU A 186 -12.30 -6.71 6.93
CA LEU A 186 -13.61 -6.03 6.85
C LEU A 186 -14.38 -6.36 5.56
N ARG A 187 -13.90 -7.28 4.71
CA ARG A 187 -14.48 -7.62 3.40
C ARG A 187 -15.94 -8.11 3.44
N PHE A 188 -16.42 -8.51 4.61
CA PHE A 188 -17.81 -8.91 4.82
C PHE A 188 -18.78 -7.71 4.84
N LEU A 189 -18.27 -6.49 5.05
CA LEU A 189 -19.05 -5.26 4.99
C LEU A 189 -19.28 -4.79 3.54
N GLU A 190 -18.54 -5.34 2.58
CA GLU A 190 -18.73 -5.06 1.16
C GLU A 190 -19.93 -5.84 0.64
N PRO A 191 -20.86 -5.18 -0.10
CA PRO A 191 -21.95 -5.92 -0.75
C PRO A 191 -21.37 -7.02 -1.64
N SER A 192 -21.97 -8.19 -1.58
CA SER A 192 -21.59 -9.32 -2.45
C SER A 192 -21.78 -8.90 -3.91
N LEU A 193 -20.69 -8.85 -4.64
CA LEU A 193 -20.66 -8.69 -6.10
C LEU A 193 -21.11 -10.00 -6.78
#